data_efff0cb3e64585dd6bb5e1a27eca5544
#
_entry.id   efff0cb3e64585dd6bb5e1a27eca5544
#
_cell.length_a   1.000
_cell.length_b   1.000
_cell.length_c   1.000
_cell.angle_alpha   90.00
_cell.angle_beta   90.00
_cell.angle_gamma   90.00
#
_symmetry.space_group_name_H-M   'P 1'
#
loop_
_entity.id
_entity.type
_entity.pdbx_description
1 polymer ?
#
loop_
_entity_poly.entity_id
_entity_poly.type
_entity_poly.pdbx_seq_one_letter_code
_entity_poly.pdbx_strand_id
1 'polypeptide(L)'
;PEGRGDIKKIKVNKKMINLIDESYNSNPLSLKTAILNYDKIKTKNAKKYLILGDMLELGHHSKKLHESIAPVINRTNIDKVFVKGKEISLLYNKISNLKKGSVLKNKLQINDLIENNFDNDDFLMIKASNATGFNKIVKELKGTN
;
A
#
# COMPACT_ATOMS: atom_id res chain seq x y z
N PRO A 1 -5.00 2.32 17.49
CA PRO A 1 -3.87 3.23 17.25
C PRO A 1 -3.77 3.65 15.79
N GLU A 2 -3.31 4.85 15.55
CA GLU A 2 -3.10 5.34 14.19
C GLU A 2 -2.15 4.42 13.43
N GLY A 3 -2.42 4.23 12.14
CA GLY A 3 -1.57 3.42 11.27
C GLY A 3 -1.74 1.90 11.44
N ARG A 4 -2.84 1.44 12.01
CA ARG A 4 -3.07 0.02 12.32
C ARG A 4 -4.38 -0.56 11.80
N GLY A 5 -4.76 -0.20 10.58
CA GLY A 5 -5.72 -1.00 9.83
C GLY A 5 -7.19 -0.61 9.89
N ASP A 6 -7.54 0.48 10.53
CA ASP A 6 -8.93 0.96 10.48
C ASP A 6 -9.25 1.52 9.10
N ILE A 7 -10.44 1.22 8.60
CA ILE A 7 -10.93 1.78 7.34
C ILE A 7 -11.52 3.16 7.62
N LYS A 8 -11.03 4.15 6.89
CA LYS A 8 -11.55 5.51 6.99
C LYS A 8 -11.87 6.05 5.61
N LYS A 9 -13.06 6.59 5.44
CA LYS A 9 -13.39 7.32 4.21
C LYS A 9 -12.71 8.68 4.23
N ILE A 10 -11.98 8.97 3.17
CA ILE A 10 -11.31 10.27 3.01
C ILE A 10 -11.67 10.87 1.65
N LYS A 11 -11.59 12.18 1.58
CA LYS A 11 -11.78 12.91 0.34
C LYS A 11 -10.43 13.40 -0.15
N VAL A 12 -10.03 12.96 -1.34
CA VAL A 12 -8.81 13.44 -2.01
C VAL A 12 -9.24 14.18 -3.26
N ASN A 13 -9.07 15.50 -3.24
CA ASN A 13 -9.67 16.39 -4.24
C ASN A 13 -11.19 16.18 -4.28
N LYS A 14 -11.74 15.66 -5.35
CA LYS A 14 -13.19 15.43 -5.48
C LYS A 14 -13.59 13.98 -5.31
N LYS A 15 -12.64 13.10 -5.00
CA LYS A 15 -12.90 11.65 -4.90
C LYS A 15 -12.97 11.20 -3.46
N MET A 16 -13.95 10.37 -3.15
CA MET A 16 -14.05 9.70 -1.86
C MET A 16 -13.47 8.31 -2.00
N ILE A 17 -12.47 7.98 -1.18
CA ILE A 17 -11.85 6.65 -1.17
C ILE A 17 -11.85 6.06 0.25
N ASN A 18 -11.71 4.75 0.31
CA ASN A 18 -11.58 4.02 1.56
C ASN A 18 -10.11 3.78 1.85
N LEU A 19 -9.57 4.47 2.84
CA LEU A 19 -8.17 4.36 3.22
C LEU A 19 -7.99 3.40 4.39
N ILE A 20 -7.04 2.48 4.25
CA ILE A 20 -6.58 1.63 5.35
C ILE A 20 -5.13 2.03 5.64
N ASP A 21 -4.93 2.58 6.83
CA ASP A 21 -3.63 3.09 7.25
C ASP A 21 -2.89 2.01 8.03
N GLU A 22 -1.88 1.41 7.41
CA GLU A 22 -0.96 0.46 8.01
C GLU A 22 0.47 1.03 8.01
N SER A 23 0.61 2.36 8.00
CA SER A 23 1.88 3.05 7.81
C SER A 23 2.75 3.14 9.08
N TYR A 24 2.30 2.58 10.19
CA TYR A 24 3.02 2.63 11.45
C TYR A 24 4.19 1.66 11.49
N ASN A 25 4.02 0.44 10.99
CA ASN A 25 5.06 -0.57 11.02
C ASN A 25 4.85 -1.60 9.90
N SER A 26 5.95 -2.21 9.48
CA SER A 26 5.89 -3.30 8.51
C SER A 26 7.06 -4.26 8.72
N ASN A 27 6.72 -5.53 8.86
CA ASN A 27 7.66 -6.64 8.86
C ASN A 27 7.03 -7.76 8.02
N PRO A 28 7.79 -8.82 7.68
CA PRO A 28 7.26 -9.85 6.77
C PRO A 28 5.94 -10.47 7.24
N LEU A 29 5.82 -10.78 8.52
CA LEU A 29 4.59 -11.38 9.04
C LEU A 29 3.42 -10.40 9.01
N SER A 30 3.62 -9.18 9.51
CA SER A 30 2.54 -8.18 9.55
C SER A 30 2.10 -7.79 8.14
N LEU A 31 3.03 -7.73 7.19
CA LEU A 31 2.70 -7.40 5.81
C LEU A 31 1.88 -8.50 5.16
N LYS A 32 2.28 -9.76 5.30
CA LYS A 32 1.51 -10.90 4.79
C LYS A 32 0.10 -10.94 5.38
N THR A 33 -0.01 -10.75 6.69
CA THR A 33 -1.30 -10.75 7.38
C THR A 33 -2.19 -9.61 6.88
N ALA A 34 -1.64 -8.40 6.76
CA ALA A 34 -2.39 -7.25 6.28
C ALA A 34 -2.89 -7.44 4.85
N ILE A 35 -2.05 -7.97 3.97
CA ILE A 35 -2.42 -8.26 2.57
C ILE A 35 -3.57 -9.27 2.51
N LEU A 36 -3.48 -10.35 3.26
CA LEU A 36 -4.51 -11.39 3.26
C LEU A 36 -5.83 -10.87 3.86
N ASN A 37 -5.77 -10.07 4.90
CA ASN A 37 -6.96 -9.46 5.47
C ASN A 37 -7.59 -8.45 4.51
N TYR A 38 -6.76 -7.68 3.83
CA TYR A 38 -7.22 -6.72 2.82
C TYR A 38 -7.93 -7.44 1.67
N ASP A 39 -7.38 -8.56 1.23
CA ASP A 39 -7.96 -9.35 0.15
C ASP A 39 -9.36 -9.86 0.50
N LYS A 40 -9.62 -10.11 1.77
CA LYS A 40 -10.93 -10.60 2.25
C LYS A 40 -12.03 -9.56 2.21
N ILE A 41 -11.70 -8.28 2.08
CA ILE A 41 -12.72 -7.23 2.00
C ILE A 41 -13.47 -7.42 0.69
N LYS A 42 -14.77 -7.67 0.80
CA LYS A 42 -15.62 -7.86 -0.37
C LYS A 42 -16.08 -6.52 -0.90
N THR A 43 -15.96 -6.35 -2.21
CA THR A 43 -16.43 -5.16 -2.90
C THR A 43 -17.29 -5.60 -4.08
N LYS A 44 -18.24 -4.76 -4.48
CA LYS A 44 -19.01 -5.04 -5.70
C LYS A 44 -18.20 -4.68 -6.96
N ASN A 45 -17.90 -3.39 -7.11
CA ASN A 45 -17.20 -2.88 -8.27
C ASN A 45 -15.93 -2.10 -7.91
N ALA A 46 -15.72 -1.84 -6.62
CA ALA A 46 -14.57 -1.08 -6.17
C ALA A 46 -13.28 -1.87 -6.33
N LYS A 47 -12.23 -1.19 -6.71
CA LYS A 47 -10.89 -1.75 -6.84
C LYS A 47 -10.13 -1.63 -5.54
N LYS A 48 -9.16 -2.52 -5.36
CA LYS A 48 -8.26 -2.50 -4.20
C LYS A 48 -6.84 -2.23 -4.67
N TYR A 49 -6.27 -1.17 -4.14
CA TYR A 49 -4.90 -0.75 -4.45
C TYR A 49 -4.01 -0.85 -3.22
N LEU A 50 -2.73 -1.17 -3.43
CA LEU A 50 -1.72 -1.16 -2.38
C LEU A 50 -0.66 -0.11 -2.69
N ILE A 51 -0.23 0.61 -1.66
CA ILE A 51 1.03 1.36 -1.68
C ILE A 51 1.91 0.78 -0.58
N LEU A 52 3.07 0.28 -0.96
CA LEU A 52 3.99 -0.38 -0.04
C LEU A 52 5.33 0.36 0.01
N GLY A 53 5.85 0.51 1.22
CA GLY A 53 7.21 1.01 1.45
C GLY A 53 8.11 -0.08 2.03
N ASP A 54 9.38 0.26 2.23
CA ASP A 54 10.36 -0.68 2.73
C ASP A 54 10.00 -1.25 4.10
N MET A 55 10.32 -2.52 4.28
CA MET A 55 10.44 -3.12 5.60
C MET A 55 11.89 -2.92 6.06
N LEU A 56 12.09 -2.18 7.15
CA LEU A 56 13.41 -1.84 7.64
C LEU A 56 13.93 -2.86 8.65
N GLU A 57 15.22 -2.80 8.93
CA GLU A 57 15.89 -3.59 9.97
C GLU A 57 15.88 -5.12 9.72
N LEU A 58 15.83 -5.52 8.46
CA LEU A 58 15.88 -6.94 8.09
C LEU A 58 17.29 -7.46 7.82
N GLY A 59 18.29 -6.60 7.86
CA GLY A 59 19.68 -6.96 7.66
C GLY A 59 19.92 -7.59 6.29
N HIS A 60 20.80 -8.58 6.24
CA HIS A 60 21.15 -9.27 4.98
C HIS A 60 20.04 -10.16 4.43
N HIS A 61 18.98 -10.38 5.19
CA HIS A 61 17.80 -11.13 4.73
C HIS A 61 16.78 -10.26 4.00
N SER A 62 17.02 -8.95 3.92
CA SER A 62 16.05 -7.99 3.38
C SER A 62 15.57 -8.36 1.98
N LYS A 63 16.47 -8.66 1.06
CA LYS A 63 16.10 -9.02 -0.32
C LYS A 63 15.14 -10.22 -0.33
N LYS A 64 15.52 -11.33 0.30
CA LYS A 64 14.70 -12.54 0.35
C LYS A 64 13.35 -12.30 0.98
N LEU A 65 13.34 -11.55 2.10
CA LEU A 65 12.12 -11.29 2.84
C LEU A 65 11.16 -10.38 2.05
N HIS A 66 11.68 -9.35 1.38
CA HIS A 66 10.84 -8.53 0.50
C HIS A 66 10.29 -9.36 -0.66
N GLU A 67 11.14 -10.13 -1.34
CA GLU A 67 10.71 -10.97 -2.45
C GLU A 67 9.68 -12.04 -2.03
N SER A 68 9.75 -12.53 -0.79
CA SER A 68 8.83 -13.56 -0.28
C SER A 68 7.37 -13.12 -0.22
N ILE A 69 7.12 -11.82 -0.28
CA ILE A 69 5.77 -11.26 -0.26
C ILE A 69 5.10 -11.40 -1.63
N ALA A 70 5.87 -11.47 -2.71
CA ALA A 70 5.32 -11.51 -4.05
C ALA A 70 4.34 -12.66 -4.30
N PRO A 71 4.63 -13.91 -3.91
CA PRO A 71 3.65 -14.99 -4.07
C PRO A 71 2.35 -14.76 -3.32
N VAL A 72 2.42 -14.09 -2.16
CA VAL A 72 1.22 -13.77 -1.38
C VAL A 72 0.34 -12.80 -2.17
N ILE A 73 0.93 -11.72 -2.68
CA ILE A 73 0.20 -10.73 -3.48
C ILE A 73 -0.39 -11.38 -4.74
N ASN A 74 0.40 -12.20 -5.43
CA ASN A 74 0.00 -12.82 -6.68
C ASN A 74 -1.23 -13.72 -6.54
N ARG A 75 -1.50 -14.23 -5.35
CA ARG A 75 -2.66 -15.09 -5.06
C ARG A 75 -3.91 -14.32 -4.67
N THR A 76 -3.81 -13.00 -4.51
CA THR A 76 -4.93 -12.16 -4.10
C THR A 76 -5.67 -11.57 -5.31
N ASN A 77 -6.85 -10.99 -5.05
CA ASN A 77 -7.60 -10.21 -6.01
C ASN A 77 -7.31 -8.71 -5.93
N ILE A 78 -6.19 -8.34 -5.30
CA ILE A 78 -5.73 -6.95 -5.28
C ILE A 78 -5.41 -6.51 -6.71
N ASP A 79 -5.89 -5.34 -7.10
CA ASP A 79 -5.84 -4.90 -8.49
C ASP A 79 -4.48 -4.36 -8.90
N LYS A 80 -3.93 -3.43 -8.12
CA LYS A 80 -2.64 -2.80 -8.44
C LYS A 80 -1.81 -2.54 -7.20
N VAL A 81 -0.50 -2.68 -7.35
CA VAL A 81 0.50 -2.43 -6.32
C VAL A 81 1.44 -1.32 -6.79
N PHE A 82 1.61 -0.34 -5.93
CA PHE A 82 2.57 0.75 -6.11
C PHE A 82 3.59 0.66 -4.98
N VAL A 83 4.83 0.94 -5.27
CA VAL A 83 5.89 0.85 -4.27
C VAL A 83 6.74 2.12 -4.26
N LYS A 84 7.28 2.43 -3.08
CA LYS A 84 8.26 3.48 -2.94
C LYS A 84 9.35 3.03 -1.97
N GLY A 85 10.56 2.89 -2.46
CA GLY A 85 11.71 2.49 -1.67
C GLY A 85 12.62 1.54 -2.42
N LYS A 86 13.87 1.51 -1.99
CA LYS A 86 14.90 0.68 -2.62
C LYS A 86 14.64 -0.81 -2.43
N GLU A 87 14.30 -1.20 -1.20
CA GLU A 87 14.13 -2.62 -0.85
C GLU A 87 12.81 -3.18 -1.37
N ILE A 88 11.74 -2.42 -1.22
CA ILE A 88 10.41 -2.87 -1.68
C ILE A 88 10.34 -2.99 -3.20
N SER A 89 11.20 -2.30 -3.93
CA SER A 89 11.29 -2.43 -5.38
C SER A 89 11.70 -3.85 -5.80
N LEU A 90 12.40 -4.58 -4.94
CA LEU A 90 12.74 -5.99 -5.19
C LEU A 90 11.49 -6.87 -5.22
N LEU A 91 10.56 -6.61 -4.33
CA LEU A 91 9.23 -7.24 -4.34
C LEU A 91 8.48 -6.91 -5.63
N TYR A 92 8.48 -5.64 -6.00
CA TYR A 92 7.74 -5.16 -7.18
C TYR A 92 8.14 -5.93 -8.44
N ASN A 93 9.42 -6.23 -8.59
CA ASN A 93 9.92 -6.96 -9.75
C ASN A 93 9.41 -8.41 -9.83
N LYS A 94 8.91 -8.96 -8.74
CA LYS A 94 8.46 -10.35 -8.65
C LYS A 94 6.95 -10.53 -8.71
N ILE A 95 6.17 -9.46 -8.62
CA ILE A 95 4.73 -9.59 -8.74
C ILE A 95 4.29 -9.70 -10.19
N SER A 96 3.09 -10.24 -10.38
CA SER A 96 2.47 -10.37 -11.71
C SER A 96 2.39 -9.02 -12.42
N ASN A 97 2.68 -9.01 -13.71
CA ASN A 97 2.61 -7.79 -14.52
C ASN A 97 1.22 -7.15 -14.49
N LEU A 98 0.17 -7.95 -14.40
CA LEU A 98 -1.20 -7.44 -14.31
C LEU A 98 -1.46 -6.64 -13.03
N LYS A 99 -0.69 -6.92 -11.98
CA LYS A 99 -0.82 -6.24 -10.67
C LYS A 99 0.14 -5.07 -10.52
N LYS A 100 1.06 -4.87 -11.43
CA LYS A 100 2.02 -3.78 -11.34
C LYS A 100 1.36 -2.44 -11.66
N GLY A 101 1.39 -1.54 -10.69
CA GLY A 101 1.05 -0.14 -10.90
C GLY A 101 2.27 0.64 -11.35
N SER A 102 3.05 1.16 -10.41
CA SER A 102 4.30 1.85 -10.71
C SER A 102 5.19 1.92 -9.48
N VAL A 103 6.46 2.27 -9.72
CA VAL A 103 7.41 2.63 -8.66
C VAL A 103 7.32 4.14 -8.48
N LEU A 104 6.94 4.58 -7.29
CA LEU A 104 6.80 5.98 -6.97
C LEU A 104 8.16 6.58 -6.59
N LYS A 105 8.44 7.78 -7.05
CA LYS A 105 9.72 8.45 -6.80
C LYS A 105 9.64 9.46 -5.65
N ASN A 106 8.47 10.07 -5.45
CA ASN A 106 8.25 11.01 -4.38
C ASN A 106 6.82 10.95 -3.86
N LYS A 107 6.61 11.60 -2.72
CA LYS A 107 5.34 11.56 -1.98
C LYS A 107 4.19 12.28 -2.70
N LEU A 108 4.50 13.29 -3.48
CA LEU A 108 3.49 14.08 -4.19
C LEU A 108 2.77 13.25 -5.24
N GLN A 109 3.43 12.20 -5.75
CA GLN A 109 2.82 11.31 -6.73
C GLN A 109 1.61 10.54 -6.19
N ILE A 110 1.47 10.42 -4.87
CA ILE A 110 0.31 9.72 -4.29
C ILE A 110 -0.99 10.46 -4.55
N ASN A 111 -1.00 11.78 -4.40
CA ASN A 111 -2.18 12.58 -4.71
C ASN A 111 -2.55 12.47 -6.19
N ASP A 112 -1.55 12.59 -7.07
CA ASP A 112 -1.76 12.45 -8.51
C ASP A 112 -2.24 11.04 -8.87
N LEU A 113 -1.70 10.03 -8.21
CA LEU A 113 -2.10 8.65 -8.40
C LEU A 113 -3.58 8.45 -8.09
N ILE A 114 -4.03 8.98 -6.97
CA ILE A 114 -5.43 8.86 -6.56
C ILE A 114 -6.32 9.63 -7.54
N GLU A 115 -5.94 10.86 -7.88
CA GLU A 115 -6.72 11.69 -8.78
C GLU A 115 -6.89 11.06 -10.17
N ASN A 116 -5.82 10.46 -10.70
CA ASN A 116 -5.79 9.97 -12.07
C ASN A 116 -6.24 8.52 -12.25
N ASN A 117 -6.18 7.71 -11.19
CA ASN A 117 -6.41 6.26 -11.33
C ASN A 117 -7.57 5.71 -10.51
N PHE A 118 -7.97 6.39 -9.45
CA PHE A 118 -9.01 5.86 -8.56
C PHE A 118 -10.38 6.38 -8.95
N ASP A 119 -11.37 5.53 -8.73
CA ASP A 119 -12.78 5.91 -8.78
C ASP A 119 -13.31 6.08 -7.35
N ASN A 120 -14.46 6.73 -7.22
CA ASN A 120 -15.13 6.84 -5.92
C ASN A 120 -15.35 5.45 -5.32
N ASP A 121 -15.15 5.36 -4.02
CA ASP A 121 -15.32 4.14 -3.22
C ASP A 121 -14.24 3.08 -3.41
N ASP A 122 -13.21 3.32 -4.23
CA ASP A 122 -12.07 2.45 -4.30
C ASP A 122 -11.32 2.40 -2.95
N PHE A 123 -10.55 1.34 -2.76
CA PHE A 123 -9.78 1.10 -1.54
C PHE A 123 -8.31 1.34 -1.78
N LEU A 124 -7.66 1.91 -0.78
CA LEU A 124 -6.21 2.05 -0.74
C LEU A 124 -5.70 1.62 0.63
N MET A 125 -4.79 0.64 0.65
CA MET A 125 -4.03 0.32 1.86
C MET A 125 -2.60 0.80 1.69
N ILE A 126 -2.08 1.52 2.70
CA ILE A 126 -0.69 1.98 2.74
C ILE A 126 0.01 1.28 3.88
N LYS A 127 1.11 0.55 3.57
CA LYS A 127 1.88 -0.15 4.60
C LYS A 127 3.38 0.02 4.37
N ALA A 128 4.07 0.42 5.43
CA ALA A 128 5.51 0.63 5.41
C ALA A 128 6.03 0.68 6.85
N SER A 129 7.36 0.58 7.00
CA SER A 129 8.00 0.83 8.30
C SER A 129 7.89 2.32 8.66
N ASN A 130 7.75 2.62 9.93
CA ASN A 130 7.51 3.98 10.43
C ASN A 130 8.57 4.98 9.95
N ALA A 131 9.85 4.58 9.98
CA ALA A 131 10.95 5.46 9.60
C ALA A 131 11.01 5.81 8.10
N THR A 132 10.18 5.20 7.26
CA THR A 132 10.11 5.54 5.83
C THR A 132 9.37 6.85 5.55
N GLY A 133 8.66 7.38 6.54
CA GLY A 133 7.92 8.65 6.43
C GLY A 133 6.53 8.53 5.82
N PHE A 134 6.04 7.33 5.52
CA PHE A 134 4.69 7.14 4.98
C PHE A 134 3.59 7.59 5.95
N ASN A 135 3.83 7.50 7.25
CA ASN A 135 2.87 7.96 8.25
C ASN A 135 2.55 9.46 8.10
N LYS A 136 3.53 10.27 7.71
CA LYS A 136 3.31 11.71 7.42
C LYS A 136 2.39 11.88 6.21
N ILE A 137 2.63 11.09 5.15
CA ILE A 137 1.83 11.15 3.93
C ILE A 137 0.38 10.80 4.24
N VAL A 138 0.18 9.76 5.03
CA VAL A 138 -1.18 9.32 5.41
C VAL A 138 -1.87 10.40 6.24
N LYS A 139 -1.17 11.04 7.17
CA LYS A 139 -1.73 12.16 7.94
C LYS A 139 -2.15 13.31 7.04
N GLU A 140 -1.34 13.65 6.04
CA GLU A 140 -1.68 14.70 5.09
C GLU A 140 -2.90 14.32 4.26
N LEU A 141 -3.00 13.07 3.80
CA LEU A 141 -4.19 12.60 3.08
C LEU A 141 -5.44 12.71 3.94
N LYS A 142 -5.38 12.29 5.20
CA LYS A 142 -6.49 12.40 6.13
C LYS A 142 -6.84 13.86 6.43
N GLY A 143 -5.86 14.72 6.48
CA GLY A 143 -6.03 16.14 6.75
C GLY A 143 -6.66 16.92 5.61
N THR A 144 -6.77 16.35 4.41
CA THR A 144 -7.44 16.99 3.28
C THR A 144 -8.96 16.86 3.33
N ASN A 145 -9.47 16.13 4.30
CA ASN A 145 -10.91 16.01 4.52
C ASN A 145 -11.48 17.33 5.11
#